data_8eca9280a1e04aed82b79f428f7ac8f3
#
_entry.id   8eca9280a1e04aed82b79f428f7ac8f3
#
_cell.length_a   1.000
_cell.length_b   1.000
_cell.length_c   1.000
_cell.angle_alpha   90.00
_cell.angle_beta   90.00
_cell.angle_gamma   90.00
#
_symmetry.space_group_name_H-M   'P 1'
#
loop_
_entity.id
_entity.type
_entity.pdbx_description
1 polymer ?
#
loop_
_entity_poly.entity_id
_entity_poly.type
_entity_poly.pdbx_seq_one_letter_code
_entity_poly.pdbx_strand_id
1 'polypeptide(L)'
;AFVLTLLVPIQMVGQTWDDHDRSGRYTCRDFGQNYLKTLPEEGNPIIFTHGDNDTFPLWYNLDTEGFRTDTRVCNLSYLQTDWYIDQMKRPAYESPALPISFERKDYQTGTNDYVYVRPENKQVLLKNAKTEAERERVYNSFELNEILNYWIKEYHMIPTDTIWFKLDKDAILRSGMFIPYEYRGATDEETKALMPDRMYISLANKNILMKNEIMMLSLIAGCNWERPLYMSVTVPSEMYLNLGGHFIQEGLAYRITPFNYKKLGYNARDGEGTVVDTEKMYKNLMTFNFGGLDADNLYLDETIRRMCYSHRRIYIQLAGEFIKQNDYNRAKVVLDKIEKEMPASTLPHDIICYSTEMAKMYYMLEDE
;
A
#
# COMPACT_ATOMS: atom_id res chain seq x y z
N ALA A 1 -0.47 -40.28 -37.95
CA ALA A 1 0.04 -39.39 -36.91
C ALA A 1 -0.83 -38.12 -36.78
N PHE A 2 -1.00 -37.30 -37.83
CA PHE A 2 -1.74 -36.03 -37.75
C PHE A 2 -3.17 -36.14 -37.22
N VAL A 3 -3.96 -37.15 -37.69
CA VAL A 3 -5.31 -37.36 -37.23
C VAL A 3 -5.36 -37.75 -35.73
N LEU A 4 -4.37 -38.51 -35.27
CA LEU A 4 -4.28 -38.90 -33.84
C LEU A 4 -3.91 -37.70 -32.95
N THR A 5 -3.06 -36.78 -33.43
CA THR A 5 -2.73 -35.57 -32.69
C THR A 5 -3.91 -34.60 -32.59
N LEU A 6 -4.86 -34.59 -33.52
CA LEU A 6 -6.08 -33.79 -33.44
C LEU A 6 -7.06 -34.28 -32.37
N LEU A 7 -6.98 -35.53 -31.98
CA LEU A 7 -7.87 -36.07 -30.90
C LEU A 7 -7.57 -35.39 -29.55
N VAL A 8 -6.33 -35.00 -29.30
CA VAL A 8 -5.95 -34.35 -28.05
C VAL A 8 -6.67 -33.01 -27.84
N PRO A 9 -6.57 -32.02 -28.75
CA PRO A 9 -7.29 -30.77 -28.58
C PRO A 9 -8.81 -30.92 -28.62
N ILE A 10 -9.36 -31.87 -29.39
CA ILE A 10 -10.80 -32.15 -29.40
C ILE A 10 -11.25 -32.66 -28.02
N GLN A 11 -10.52 -33.63 -27.44
CA GLN A 11 -10.83 -34.13 -26.11
C GLN A 11 -10.67 -33.04 -25.05
N MET A 12 -9.64 -32.22 -25.13
CA MET A 12 -9.43 -31.09 -24.19
C MET A 12 -10.58 -30.09 -24.25
N VAL A 13 -11.06 -29.73 -25.45
CA VAL A 13 -12.21 -28.83 -25.59
C VAL A 13 -13.43 -29.40 -24.90
N GLY A 14 -13.71 -30.71 -25.09
CA GLY A 14 -14.89 -31.35 -24.48
C GLY A 14 -14.80 -31.54 -22.97
N GLN A 15 -13.59 -31.67 -22.40
CA GLN A 15 -13.42 -31.99 -20.98
C GLN A 15 -13.08 -30.78 -20.13
N THR A 16 -12.48 -29.75 -20.71
CA THR A 16 -11.92 -28.62 -19.96
C THR A 16 -12.47 -27.26 -20.38
N TRP A 17 -13.54 -27.27 -21.21
CA TRP A 17 -14.15 -26.01 -21.66
C TRP A 17 -14.58 -25.13 -20.51
N ASP A 18 -15.29 -25.69 -19.53
CA ASP A 18 -15.79 -24.94 -18.37
C ASP A 18 -14.68 -24.36 -17.52
N ASP A 19 -13.55 -25.08 -17.39
CA ASP A 19 -12.38 -24.61 -16.66
C ASP A 19 -11.67 -23.44 -17.35
N HIS A 20 -11.76 -23.40 -18.69
CA HIS A 20 -11.05 -22.42 -19.52
C HIS A 20 -11.94 -21.29 -20.03
N ASP A 21 -13.27 -21.46 -20.01
CA ASP A 21 -14.20 -20.37 -20.33
C ASP A 21 -14.17 -19.31 -19.22
N ARG A 22 -13.65 -18.16 -19.55
CA ARG A 22 -13.54 -16.99 -18.66
C ARG A 22 -14.42 -15.83 -19.09
N SER A 23 -15.32 -16.05 -20.04
CA SER A 23 -16.17 -15.00 -20.60
C SER A 23 -17.10 -14.34 -19.57
N GLY A 24 -17.49 -15.07 -18.51
CA GLY A 24 -18.30 -14.57 -17.38
C GLY A 24 -17.49 -14.13 -16.15
N ARG A 25 -16.16 -14.18 -16.20
CA ARG A 25 -15.30 -13.96 -15.02
C ARG A 25 -14.76 -12.53 -14.99
N TYR A 26 -15.40 -11.66 -14.23
CA TYR A 26 -14.97 -10.27 -14.05
C TYR A 26 -14.17 -10.04 -12.77
N THR A 27 -13.93 -11.05 -11.97
CA THR A 27 -13.32 -10.96 -10.63
C THR A 27 -11.96 -10.25 -10.65
N CYS A 28 -11.06 -10.56 -11.59
CA CYS A 28 -9.75 -9.92 -11.66
C CYS A 28 -9.85 -8.44 -12.06
N ARG A 29 -10.76 -8.10 -12.99
CA ARG A 29 -11.04 -6.72 -13.37
C ARG A 29 -11.54 -5.93 -12.16
N ASP A 30 -12.57 -6.45 -11.49
CA ASP A 30 -13.20 -5.79 -10.36
C ASP A 30 -12.27 -5.71 -9.16
N PHE A 31 -11.42 -6.73 -8.95
CA PHE A 31 -10.34 -6.67 -7.97
C PHE A 31 -9.43 -5.45 -8.21
N GLY A 32 -8.94 -5.27 -9.43
CA GLY A 32 -8.13 -4.11 -9.79
C GLY A 32 -8.90 -2.80 -9.63
N GLN A 33 -10.16 -2.74 -10.06
CA GLN A 33 -11.00 -1.55 -9.87
C GLN A 33 -11.21 -1.21 -8.39
N ASN A 34 -11.43 -2.20 -7.53
CA ASN A 34 -11.63 -1.97 -6.11
C ASN A 34 -10.36 -1.41 -5.43
N TYR A 35 -9.17 -1.85 -5.86
CA TYR A 35 -7.92 -1.20 -5.45
C TYR A 35 -7.87 0.26 -5.87
N LEU A 36 -8.15 0.54 -7.13
CA LEU A 36 -8.10 1.90 -7.68
C LEU A 36 -9.17 2.81 -7.07
N LYS A 37 -10.34 2.27 -6.70
CA LYS A 37 -11.39 3.00 -5.96
C LYS A 37 -11.02 3.31 -4.51
N THR A 38 -10.06 2.56 -3.94
CA THR A 38 -9.53 2.87 -2.60
C THR A 38 -8.75 4.18 -2.59
N LEU A 39 -8.15 4.55 -3.72
CA LEU A 39 -7.28 5.71 -3.84
C LEU A 39 -8.09 7.01 -4.04
N PRO A 40 -7.62 8.16 -3.54
CA PRO A 40 -8.32 9.42 -3.74
C PRO A 40 -8.42 9.75 -5.24
N GLU A 41 -9.48 10.44 -5.63
CA GLU A 41 -9.71 10.84 -7.02
C GLU A 41 -8.77 11.97 -7.46
N GLU A 42 -8.24 12.72 -6.52
CA GLU A 42 -7.33 13.83 -6.76
C GLU A 42 -5.92 13.54 -6.28
N GLY A 43 -4.94 14.30 -6.78
CA GLY A 43 -3.56 14.25 -6.34
C GLY A 43 -2.68 13.23 -7.06
N ASN A 44 -3.17 12.58 -8.12
CA ASN A 44 -2.41 11.59 -8.90
C ASN A 44 -1.73 10.52 -8.04
N PRO A 45 -2.49 9.71 -7.29
CA PRO A 45 -1.95 8.82 -6.28
C PRO A 45 -0.99 7.78 -6.86
N ILE A 46 -0.03 7.36 -6.02
CA ILE A 46 0.90 6.28 -6.32
C ILE A 46 0.57 5.11 -5.40
N ILE A 47 0.44 3.91 -5.96
CA ILE A 47 0.28 2.68 -5.20
C ILE A 47 1.46 1.75 -5.43
N PHE A 48 2.13 1.36 -4.34
CA PHE A 48 3.13 0.30 -4.34
C PHE A 48 2.46 -1.05 -4.31
N THR A 49 2.83 -1.92 -5.24
CA THR A 49 2.38 -3.31 -5.36
C THR A 49 3.59 -4.25 -5.32
N HIS A 50 3.36 -5.55 -5.10
CA HIS A 50 4.44 -6.54 -5.11
C HIS A 50 3.94 -7.88 -5.66
N GLY A 51 4.56 -8.31 -6.77
CA GLY A 51 4.15 -9.50 -7.49
C GLY A 51 3.09 -9.23 -8.56
N ASP A 52 2.60 -10.30 -9.18
CA ASP A 52 1.76 -10.23 -10.39
C ASP A 52 0.29 -10.04 -10.02
N ASN A 53 -0.17 -10.72 -8.96
CA ASN A 53 -1.59 -10.82 -8.61
C ASN A 53 -2.23 -9.49 -8.21
N ASP A 54 -1.46 -8.59 -7.61
CA ASP A 54 -1.91 -7.25 -7.23
C ASP A 54 -1.52 -6.18 -8.24
N THR A 55 -0.60 -6.48 -9.18
CA THR A 55 -0.12 -5.51 -10.18
C THR A 55 -0.88 -5.61 -11.49
N PHE A 56 -1.01 -6.81 -12.06
CA PHE A 56 -1.59 -6.98 -13.39
C PHE A 56 -3.09 -6.62 -13.48
N PRO A 57 -3.93 -6.90 -12.47
CA PRO A 57 -5.31 -6.41 -12.50
C PRO A 57 -5.42 -4.88 -12.49
N LEU A 58 -4.48 -4.19 -11.84
CA LEU A 58 -4.44 -2.73 -11.84
C LEU A 58 -3.99 -2.22 -13.22
N TRP A 59 -2.92 -2.77 -13.79
CA TRP A 59 -2.47 -2.40 -15.14
C TRP A 59 -3.55 -2.66 -16.20
N TYR A 60 -4.26 -3.80 -16.13
CA TYR A 60 -5.37 -4.08 -17.03
C TYR A 60 -6.42 -2.95 -16.99
N ASN A 61 -6.79 -2.49 -15.80
CA ASN A 61 -7.77 -1.43 -15.65
C ASN A 61 -7.27 -0.08 -16.17
N LEU A 62 -5.99 0.27 -15.94
CA LEU A 62 -5.40 1.49 -16.49
C LEU A 62 -5.28 1.41 -18.02
N ASP A 63 -4.72 0.30 -18.55
CA ASP A 63 -4.28 0.22 -19.94
C ASP A 63 -5.40 -0.18 -20.90
N THR A 64 -6.38 -0.99 -20.42
CA THR A 64 -7.44 -1.55 -21.28
C THR A 64 -8.79 -0.89 -21.01
N GLU A 65 -9.14 -0.68 -19.74
CA GLU A 65 -10.44 -0.08 -19.37
C GLU A 65 -10.36 1.46 -19.32
N GLY A 66 -9.16 2.06 -19.32
CA GLY A 66 -8.97 3.50 -19.17
C GLY A 66 -9.47 4.01 -17.80
N PHE A 67 -9.47 3.14 -16.79
CA PHE A 67 -10.01 3.46 -15.46
C PHE A 67 -8.92 3.95 -14.52
N ARG A 68 -9.10 5.15 -13.94
CA ARG A 68 -8.15 5.79 -12.99
C ARG A 68 -6.75 5.94 -13.57
N THR A 69 -6.64 6.44 -14.81
CA THR A 69 -5.38 6.70 -15.53
C THR A 69 -4.54 7.82 -14.88
N ASP A 70 -5.10 8.54 -13.92
CA ASP A 70 -4.41 9.46 -13.01
C ASP A 70 -3.49 8.76 -12.00
N THR A 71 -3.73 7.48 -11.74
CA THR A 71 -2.99 6.67 -10.75
C THR A 71 -1.69 6.11 -11.33
N ARG A 72 -0.64 6.01 -10.50
CA ARG A 72 0.59 5.31 -10.86
C ARG A 72 0.74 4.03 -10.05
N VAL A 73 0.72 2.90 -10.73
CA VAL A 73 1.03 1.59 -10.15
C VAL A 73 2.55 1.40 -10.19
N CYS A 74 3.17 1.23 -9.04
CA CYS A 74 4.61 1.09 -8.87
C CYS A 74 4.94 -0.28 -8.24
N ASN A 75 5.35 -1.24 -9.08
CA ASN A 75 5.70 -2.58 -8.62
C ASN A 75 7.09 -2.58 -7.98
N LEU A 76 7.16 -2.97 -6.69
CA LEU A 76 8.40 -3.00 -5.92
C LEU A 76 9.43 -4.01 -6.42
N SER A 77 8.99 -5.12 -7.03
CA SER A 77 9.92 -6.09 -7.61
C SER A 77 10.62 -5.51 -8.84
N TYR A 78 9.87 -4.85 -9.73
CA TYR A 78 10.44 -4.22 -10.92
C TYR A 78 11.20 -2.94 -10.62
N LEU A 79 10.90 -2.25 -9.51
CA LEU A 79 11.63 -1.05 -9.07
C LEU A 79 13.10 -1.34 -8.70
N GLN A 80 13.51 -2.60 -8.71
CA GLN A 80 14.91 -3.03 -8.62
C GLN A 80 15.66 -2.91 -9.97
N THR A 81 14.96 -2.70 -11.07
CA THR A 81 15.54 -2.69 -12.43
C THR A 81 15.61 -1.26 -12.98
N ASP A 82 16.69 -0.97 -13.69
CA ASP A 82 16.93 0.36 -14.25
C ASP A 82 15.91 0.75 -15.33
N TRP A 83 15.51 -0.19 -16.19
CA TRP A 83 14.50 0.06 -17.22
C TRP A 83 13.14 0.47 -16.66
N TYR A 84 12.74 -0.13 -15.53
CA TYR A 84 11.46 0.20 -14.91
C TYR A 84 11.51 1.56 -14.20
N ILE A 85 12.64 1.89 -13.56
CA ILE A 85 12.86 3.22 -13.01
C ILE A 85 12.80 4.28 -14.13
N ASP A 86 13.44 4.04 -15.29
CA ASP A 86 13.34 4.91 -16.46
C ASP A 86 11.89 5.11 -16.91
N GLN A 87 11.07 4.05 -16.88
CA GLN A 87 9.65 4.10 -17.21
C GLN A 87 8.88 4.94 -16.17
N MET A 88 9.15 4.74 -14.89
CA MET A 88 8.50 5.49 -13.82
C MET A 88 8.83 6.99 -13.87
N LYS A 89 9.99 7.38 -14.37
CA LYS A 89 10.41 8.78 -14.56
C LYS A 89 9.81 9.45 -15.79
N ARG A 90 8.90 8.78 -16.50
CA ARG A 90 8.14 9.36 -17.61
C ARG A 90 6.66 9.48 -17.22
N PRO A 91 5.94 10.48 -17.72
CA PRO A 91 4.49 10.51 -17.54
C PRO A 91 3.84 9.31 -18.25
N ALA A 92 2.72 8.85 -17.73
CA ALA A 92 1.92 7.81 -18.35
C ALA A 92 0.44 8.18 -18.19
N TYR A 93 -0.27 8.29 -19.31
CA TYR A 93 -1.65 8.77 -19.36
C TYR A 93 -1.77 10.13 -18.65
N GLU A 94 -2.67 10.25 -17.66
CA GLU A 94 -2.88 11.45 -16.86
C GLU A 94 -1.95 11.55 -15.65
N SER A 95 -1.21 10.46 -15.36
CA SER A 95 -0.29 10.40 -14.24
C SER A 95 1.05 11.06 -14.59
N PRO A 96 1.50 12.09 -13.88
CA PRO A 96 2.80 12.71 -14.11
C PRO A 96 3.95 11.75 -13.77
N ALA A 97 5.15 12.07 -14.25
CA ALA A 97 6.38 11.35 -13.91
C ALA A 97 6.52 11.21 -12.38
N LEU A 98 7.07 10.08 -11.93
CA LEU A 98 7.38 9.91 -10.52
C LEU A 98 8.58 10.80 -10.13
N PRO A 99 8.53 11.52 -9.00
CA PRO A 99 9.55 12.47 -8.57
C PRO A 99 10.77 11.76 -7.96
N ILE A 100 11.44 10.91 -8.75
CA ILE A 100 12.66 10.21 -8.33
C ILE A 100 13.86 11.13 -8.55
N SER A 101 14.59 11.45 -7.48
CA SER A 101 15.70 12.41 -7.47
C SER A 101 17.01 11.86 -8.08
N PHE A 102 17.09 10.56 -8.35
CA PHE A 102 18.28 9.92 -8.92
C PHE A 102 18.33 10.07 -10.44
N GLU A 103 19.52 10.30 -10.99
CA GLU A 103 19.80 10.22 -12.41
C GLU A 103 20.11 8.76 -12.82
N ARG A 104 20.09 8.45 -14.13
CA ARG A 104 20.35 7.08 -14.60
C ARG A 104 21.69 6.53 -14.14
N LYS A 105 22.73 7.34 -14.09
CA LYS A 105 24.06 6.95 -13.59
C LYS A 105 24.04 6.46 -12.14
N ASP A 106 23.08 6.93 -11.33
CA ASP A 106 22.96 6.63 -9.90
C ASP A 106 22.25 5.29 -9.64
N TYR A 107 21.43 4.79 -10.60
CA TYR A 107 20.64 3.56 -10.41
C TYR A 107 20.82 2.52 -11.53
N GLN A 108 21.63 2.78 -12.54
CA GLN A 108 21.94 1.74 -13.53
C GLN A 108 22.49 0.49 -12.84
N THR A 109 22.27 -0.67 -13.45
CA THR A 109 22.74 -1.94 -12.93
C THR A 109 24.24 -1.88 -12.56
N GLY A 110 24.57 -2.31 -11.35
CA GLY A 110 25.92 -2.24 -10.81
C GLY A 110 26.22 -0.94 -10.03
N THR A 111 25.28 0.03 -10.00
CA THR A 111 25.40 1.26 -9.21
C THR A 111 24.23 1.34 -8.23
N ASN A 112 24.49 1.41 -6.94
CA ASN A 112 23.45 1.46 -5.90
C ASN A 112 22.37 0.36 -6.03
N ASP A 113 22.72 -0.83 -6.50
CA ASP A 113 21.82 -1.99 -6.46
C ASP A 113 21.41 -2.29 -5.01
N TYR A 114 22.29 -1.96 -4.09
CA TYR A 114 22.04 -1.85 -2.64
C TYR A 114 23.03 -0.83 -2.03
N VAL A 115 22.70 -0.32 -0.85
CA VAL A 115 23.60 0.53 -0.04
C VAL A 115 23.70 -0.02 1.36
N TYR A 116 24.86 0.13 1.99
CA TYR A 116 25.08 -0.30 3.37
C TYR A 116 24.49 0.70 4.37
N VAL A 117 23.84 0.19 5.41
CA VAL A 117 23.47 0.95 6.61
C VAL A 117 24.58 0.77 7.63
N ARG A 118 25.24 1.87 8.00
CA ARG A 118 26.43 1.91 8.86
C ARG A 118 26.22 2.85 10.06
N PRO A 119 25.37 2.46 11.02
CA PRO A 119 25.04 3.35 12.15
C PRO A 119 26.22 3.70 13.05
N GLU A 120 27.27 2.88 13.05
CA GLU A 120 28.53 3.15 13.75
C GLU A 120 29.19 4.45 13.28
N ASN A 121 29.02 4.82 12.03
CA ASN A 121 29.58 6.07 11.48
C ASN A 121 28.97 7.31 12.11
N LYS A 122 27.70 7.28 12.53
CA LYS A 122 27.05 8.37 13.28
C LYS A 122 27.83 8.71 14.54
N GLN A 123 28.26 7.70 15.30
CA GLN A 123 29.01 7.90 16.53
C GLN A 123 30.39 8.51 16.25
N VAL A 124 31.05 8.05 15.19
CA VAL A 124 32.35 8.58 14.75
C VAL A 124 32.25 10.04 14.33
N LEU A 125 31.22 10.37 13.52
CA LEU A 125 30.95 11.72 13.05
C LEU A 125 30.69 12.68 14.24
N LEU A 126 29.82 12.26 15.17
CA LEU A 126 29.49 13.06 16.36
C LEU A 126 30.68 13.22 17.32
N LYS A 127 31.53 12.19 17.44
CA LYS A 127 32.75 12.28 18.26
C LYS A 127 33.79 13.27 17.68
N ASN A 128 33.86 13.37 16.37
CA ASN A 128 34.75 14.27 15.65
C ASN A 128 34.24 15.72 15.66
N ALA A 129 32.94 15.94 15.84
CA ALA A 129 32.33 17.26 15.95
C ALA A 129 32.65 17.88 17.33
N LYS A 130 33.47 18.91 17.33
CA LYS A 130 34.02 19.59 18.55
C LYS A 130 33.11 20.71 19.06
N THR A 131 32.32 21.31 18.15
CA THR A 131 31.43 22.44 18.46
C THR A 131 29.98 22.01 18.30
N GLU A 132 29.05 22.75 18.92
CA GLU A 132 27.61 22.52 18.76
C GLU A 132 27.18 22.71 17.29
N ALA A 133 27.71 23.72 16.61
CA ALA A 133 27.44 23.95 15.20
C ALA A 133 27.91 22.80 14.31
N GLU A 134 29.02 22.14 14.61
CA GLU A 134 29.47 20.93 13.89
C GLU A 134 28.55 19.73 14.17
N ARG A 135 28.10 19.56 15.41
CA ARG A 135 27.13 18.51 15.76
C ARG A 135 25.81 18.70 15.04
N GLU A 136 25.32 19.92 14.99
CA GLU A 136 24.12 20.27 14.26
C GLU A 136 24.25 19.94 12.75
N ARG A 137 25.40 20.27 12.14
CA ARG A 137 25.68 19.88 10.75
C ARG A 137 25.63 18.37 10.55
N VAL A 138 26.22 17.60 11.49
CA VAL A 138 26.13 16.13 11.43
C VAL A 138 24.70 15.65 11.52
N TYR A 139 23.87 16.18 12.44
CA TYR A 139 22.46 15.80 12.52
C TYR A 139 21.68 16.20 11.27
N ASN A 140 21.95 17.36 10.70
CA ASN A 140 21.30 17.81 9.48
C ASN A 140 21.68 16.94 8.27
N SER A 141 22.86 16.34 8.25
CA SER A 141 23.27 15.41 7.19
C SER A 141 22.51 14.07 7.21
N PHE A 142 21.72 13.80 8.24
CA PHE A 142 20.81 12.63 8.32
C PHE A 142 19.38 12.95 7.88
N GLU A 143 19.13 14.13 7.37
CA GLU A 143 17.89 14.49 6.69
C GLU A 143 17.76 13.68 5.40
N LEU A 144 16.51 13.28 5.06
CA LEU A 144 16.25 12.35 3.98
C LEU A 144 16.82 12.80 2.63
N ASN A 145 16.70 14.09 2.27
CA ASN A 145 17.27 14.59 1.02
C ASN A 145 18.80 14.58 1.03
N GLU A 146 19.46 14.84 2.18
CA GLU A 146 20.90 14.72 2.33
C GLU A 146 21.36 13.26 2.23
N ILE A 147 20.60 12.33 2.82
CA ILE A 147 20.86 10.89 2.66
C ILE A 147 20.81 10.49 1.19
N LEU A 148 19.77 10.91 0.46
CA LEU A 148 19.57 10.55 -0.95
C LEU A 148 20.61 11.21 -1.87
N ASN A 149 20.87 12.50 -1.69
CA ASN A 149 21.66 13.29 -2.64
C ASN A 149 23.16 13.35 -2.33
N TYR A 150 23.55 13.08 -1.08
CA TYR A 150 24.95 13.10 -0.68
C TYR A 150 25.44 11.71 -0.25
N TRP A 151 24.87 11.11 0.80
CA TRP A 151 25.41 9.85 1.34
C TRP A 151 25.29 8.68 0.36
N ILE A 152 24.15 8.52 -0.29
CA ILE A 152 23.94 7.41 -1.23
C ILE A 152 24.72 7.63 -2.53
N LYS A 153 24.67 8.86 -3.10
CA LYS A 153 25.33 9.13 -4.39
C LYS A 153 26.85 9.14 -4.30
N GLU A 154 27.41 9.71 -3.24
CA GLU A 154 28.85 9.90 -3.12
C GLU A 154 29.56 8.78 -2.33
N TYR A 155 28.87 8.20 -1.34
CA TYR A 155 29.50 7.22 -0.43
C TYR A 155 28.89 5.83 -0.48
N HIS A 156 27.82 5.62 -1.23
CA HIS A 156 27.10 4.33 -1.35
C HIS A 156 26.73 3.72 0.01
N MET A 157 26.41 4.56 0.99
CA MET A 157 26.05 4.14 2.34
C MET A 157 25.09 5.12 3.01
N ILE A 158 24.51 4.67 4.14
CA ILE A 158 23.71 5.47 5.05
C ILE A 158 24.39 5.42 6.42
N PRO A 159 24.85 6.55 6.99
CA PRO A 159 25.69 6.57 8.19
C PRO A 159 24.89 6.51 9.50
N THR A 160 23.60 6.20 9.46
CA THR A 160 22.70 6.23 10.62
C THR A 160 21.64 5.14 10.52
N ASP A 161 21.12 4.71 11.65
CA ASP A 161 19.94 3.83 11.76
C ASP A 161 18.61 4.58 11.81
N THR A 162 18.65 5.92 11.78
CA THR A 162 17.46 6.76 11.87
C THR A 162 17.62 7.95 10.93
N ILE A 163 16.80 8.00 9.91
CA ILE A 163 16.68 9.12 8.97
C ILE A 163 15.53 10.00 9.46
N TRP A 164 15.63 11.31 9.28
CA TRP A 164 14.53 12.21 9.52
C TRP A 164 14.15 12.98 8.27
N PHE A 165 12.90 13.43 8.19
CA PHE A 165 12.35 14.16 7.07
C PHE A 165 11.55 15.35 7.60
N LYS A 166 11.84 16.54 7.11
CA LYS A 166 11.12 17.76 7.48
C LYS A 166 9.71 17.71 6.88
N LEU A 167 8.70 18.07 7.66
CA LEU A 167 7.31 18.01 7.23
C LEU A 167 6.84 19.34 6.64
N ASP A 168 6.24 19.27 5.47
CA ASP A 168 5.43 20.35 4.90
C ASP A 168 4.01 20.23 5.45
N LYS A 169 3.72 21.00 6.51
CA LYS A 169 2.44 20.95 7.21
C LYS A 169 1.28 21.46 6.35
N ASP A 170 1.53 22.39 5.44
CA ASP A 170 0.53 22.89 4.50
C ASP A 170 0.16 21.83 3.45
N ALA A 171 1.15 21.12 2.91
CA ALA A 171 0.93 19.98 2.01
C ALA A 171 0.14 18.86 2.71
N ILE A 172 0.48 18.55 3.96
CA ILE A 172 -0.22 17.55 4.79
C ILE A 172 -1.72 17.92 4.92
N LEU A 173 -2.05 19.16 5.27
CA LEU A 173 -3.43 19.60 5.39
C LEU A 173 -4.20 19.51 4.07
N ARG A 174 -3.58 19.99 2.98
CA ARG A 174 -4.19 19.92 1.64
C ARG A 174 -4.41 18.50 1.13
N SER A 175 -3.59 17.54 1.58
CA SER A 175 -3.61 16.17 1.09
C SER A 175 -4.86 15.36 1.48
N GLY A 176 -5.68 15.85 2.42
CA GLY A 176 -6.83 15.15 2.96
C GLY A 176 -6.51 13.82 3.64
N MET A 177 -5.26 13.63 4.13
CA MET A 177 -4.92 12.45 4.92
C MET A 177 -5.52 12.52 6.33
N PHE A 178 -5.70 11.36 6.95
CA PHE A 178 -6.15 11.31 8.34
C PHE A 178 -5.08 11.93 9.26
N ILE A 179 -5.47 12.97 9.98
CA ILE A 179 -4.65 13.59 11.00
C ILE A 179 -5.03 12.98 12.35
N PRO A 180 -4.07 12.47 13.14
CA PRO A 180 -4.34 11.98 14.50
C PRO A 180 -5.07 13.02 15.35
N TYR A 181 -5.97 12.55 16.23
CA TYR A 181 -6.78 13.43 17.07
C TYR A 181 -5.93 14.36 17.94
N GLU A 182 -4.75 13.89 18.39
CA GLU A 182 -3.79 14.62 19.20
C GLU A 182 -3.21 15.84 18.50
N TYR A 183 -3.28 15.88 17.18
CA TYR A 183 -2.76 16.97 16.36
C TYR A 183 -3.84 17.85 15.72
N ARG A 184 -5.10 17.65 16.09
CA ARG A 184 -6.23 18.44 15.59
C ARG A 184 -6.49 19.65 16.46
N GLY A 185 -6.30 20.84 15.92
CA GLY A 185 -6.73 22.12 16.49
C GLY A 185 -8.11 22.53 15.97
N ALA A 186 -8.64 23.63 16.47
CA ALA A 186 -9.89 24.21 15.99
C ALA A 186 -9.71 24.91 14.63
N THR A 187 -8.50 25.30 14.30
CA THR A 187 -8.10 25.93 13.04
C THR A 187 -6.93 25.20 12.40
N ASP A 188 -6.69 25.46 11.10
CA ASP A 188 -5.52 24.91 10.39
C ASP A 188 -4.20 25.36 11.04
N GLU A 189 -4.11 26.60 11.50
CA GLU A 189 -2.92 27.13 12.16
C GLU A 189 -2.65 26.42 13.50
N GLU A 190 -3.70 26.18 14.30
CA GLU A 190 -3.56 25.41 15.54
C GLU A 190 -3.16 23.96 15.25
N THR A 191 -3.76 23.35 14.23
CA THR A 191 -3.41 22.00 13.77
C THR A 191 -1.95 21.92 13.34
N LYS A 192 -1.47 22.87 12.55
CA LYS A 192 -0.05 22.97 12.17
C LYS A 192 0.87 23.14 13.37
N ALA A 193 0.46 23.92 14.38
CA ALA A 193 1.25 24.13 15.60
C ALA A 193 1.37 22.84 16.44
N LEU A 194 0.32 21.98 16.44
CA LEU A 194 0.31 20.70 17.16
C LEU A 194 1.07 19.60 16.43
N MET A 195 1.18 19.67 15.09
CA MET A 195 1.89 18.66 14.32
C MET A 195 3.40 18.68 14.59
N PRO A 196 4.08 17.51 14.55
CA PRO A 196 5.53 17.44 14.61
C PRO A 196 6.17 18.16 13.41
N ASP A 197 7.38 18.67 13.58
CA ASP A 197 8.15 19.31 12.50
C ASP A 197 8.88 18.29 11.63
N ARG A 198 9.03 17.05 12.13
CA ARG A 198 9.84 16.00 11.49
C ARG A 198 9.16 14.63 11.62
N MET A 199 9.27 13.85 10.56
CA MET A 199 9.05 12.42 10.58
C MET A 199 10.38 11.70 10.78
N TYR A 200 10.37 10.54 11.41
CA TYR A 200 11.55 9.70 11.60
C TYR A 200 11.31 8.32 10.98
N ILE A 201 12.24 7.90 10.13
CA ILE A 201 12.25 6.58 9.49
C ILE A 201 13.35 5.75 10.15
N SER A 202 12.96 4.67 10.82
CA SER A 202 13.91 3.76 11.46
C SER A 202 14.43 2.74 10.46
N LEU A 203 15.75 2.62 10.37
CA LEU A 203 16.44 1.56 9.65
C LEU A 203 17.02 0.51 10.61
N ALA A 204 16.54 0.48 11.86
CA ALA A 204 16.96 -0.53 12.83
C ALA A 204 16.75 -1.94 12.27
N ASN A 205 17.71 -2.81 12.51
CA ASN A 205 17.77 -4.20 11.99
C ASN A 205 17.98 -4.34 10.47
N LYS A 206 18.27 -3.26 9.75
CA LYS A 206 18.68 -3.30 8.33
C LYS A 206 20.18 -3.05 8.22
N ASN A 207 20.90 -4.01 7.60
CA ASN A 207 22.32 -3.86 7.27
C ASN A 207 22.52 -3.25 5.88
N ILE A 208 21.52 -3.42 5.03
CA ILE A 208 21.48 -2.90 3.65
C ILE A 208 20.08 -2.38 3.32
N LEU A 209 20.01 -1.44 2.40
CA LEU A 209 18.80 -1.10 1.66
C LEU A 209 18.99 -1.50 0.20
N MET A 210 17.99 -2.18 -0.34
CA MET A 210 17.94 -2.56 -1.75
C MET A 210 17.49 -1.36 -2.61
N LYS A 211 17.76 -1.40 -3.91
CA LYS A 211 17.42 -0.32 -4.86
C LYS A 211 15.94 0.12 -4.78
N ASN A 212 15.00 -0.82 -4.70
CA ASN A 212 13.57 -0.50 -4.56
C ASN A 212 13.26 0.27 -3.26
N GLU A 213 13.94 -0.05 -2.15
CA GLU A 213 13.78 0.68 -0.88
C GLU A 213 14.37 2.09 -0.98
N ILE A 214 15.49 2.25 -1.68
CA ILE A 214 16.11 3.56 -1.96
C ILE A 214 15.16 4.41 -2.82
N MET A 215 14.56 3.80 -3.87
CA MET A 215 13.59 4.49 -4.73
C MET A 215 12.32 4.87 -3.97
N MET A 216 11.86 4.02 -3.04
CA MET A 216 10.72 4.33 -2.16
C MET A 216 11.02 5.54 -1.27
N LEU A 217 12.20 5.62 -0.67
CA LEU A 217 12.65 6.80 0.08
C LEU A 217 12.68 8.06 -0.79
N SER A 218 13.19 7.93 -2.03
CA SER A 218 13.20 9.03 -3.00
C SER A 218 11.79 9.52 -3.34
N LEU A 219 10.83 8.60 -3.47
CA LEU A 219 9.43 8.95 -3.72
C LEU A 219 8.78 9.62 -2.52
N ILE A 220 9.06 9.19 -1.30
CA ILE A 220 8.57 9.85 -0.08
C ILE A 220 9.07 11.30 -0.03
N ALA A 221 10.37 11.51 -0.28
CA ALA A 221 10.96 12.84 -0.31
C ALA A 221 10.38 13.71 -1.44
N GLY A 222 10.33 13.16 -2.65
CA GLY A 222 9.90 13.88 -3.84
C GLY A 222 8.41 14.20 -3.90
N CYS A 223 7.55 13.34 -3.32
CA CYS A 223 6.11 13.61 -3.20
C CYS A 223 5.80 14.63 -2.11
N ASN A 224 6.62 14.74 -1.10
CA ASN A 224 6.50 15.73 -0.01
C ASN A 224 5.06 15.91 0.50
N TRP A 225 4.31 14.80 0.61
CA TRP A 225 2.90 14.71 1.04
C TRP A 225 1.85 15.35 0.11
N GLU A 226 2.25 16.03 -0.96
CA GLU A 226 1.32 16.57 -1.96
C GLU A 226 0.71 15.48 -2.83
N ARG A 227 1.53 14.51 -3.26
CA ARG A 227 1.09 13.35 -4.03
C ARG A 227 0.88 12.16 -3.12
N PRO A 228 -0.35 11.60 -3.03
CA PRO A 228 -0.66 10.52 -2.10
C PRO A 228 0.11 9.24 -2.42
N LEU A 229 0.72 8.64 -1.38
CA LEU A 229 1.46 7.37 -1.47
C LEU A 229 0.70 6.28 -0.72
N TYR A 230 0.53 5.14 -1.38
CA TYR A 230 -0.17 3.98 -0.85
C TYR A 230 0.66 2.72 -0.96
N MET A 231 0.44 1.79 -0.04
CA MET A 231 0.96 0.43 -0.05
C MET A 231 -0.22 -0.54 -0.18
N SER A 232 -0.20 -1.45 -1.15
CA SER A 232 -1.21 -2.50 -1.27
C SER A 232 -1.22 -3.39 -0.03
N VAL A 233 -2.40 -3.83 0.43
CA VAL A 233 -2.54 -4.76 1.59
C VAL A 233 -1.90 -6.13 1.34
N THR A 234 -1.57 -6.45 0.10
CA THR A 234 -0.93 -7.72 -0.29
C THR A 234 0.59 -7.66 -0.27
N VAL A 235 1.18 -6.48 -0.13
CA VAL A 235 2.64 -6.33 -0.02
C VAL A 235 3.11 -6.91 1.32
N PRO A 236 4.13 -7.79 1.32
CA PRO A 236 4.67 -8.36 2.55
C PRO A 236 5.27 -7.28 3.47
N SER A 237 5.14 -7.45 4.78
CA SER A 237 5.60 -6.48 5.78
C SER A 237 7.12 -6.21 5.74
N GLU A 238 7.90 -7.15 5.25
CA GLU A 238 9.35 -7.01 5.05
C GLU A 238 9.71 -5.90 4.05
N MET A 239 8.76 -5.59 3.14
CA MET A 239 8.90 -4.54 2.12
C MET A 239 8.45 -3.16 2.60
N TYR A 240 7.94 -3.03 3.83
CA TYR A 240 7.40 -1.76 4.35
C TYR A 240 8.45 -0.75 4.76
N LEU A 241 9.73 -1.04 4.67
CA LEU A 241 10.82 -0.14 5.09
C LEU A 241 10.64 0.37 6.54
N ASN A 242 10.14 -0.49 7.44
CA ASN A 242 9.76 -0.16 8.82
C ASN A 242 8.69 0.95 8.95
N LEU A 243 7.95 1.25 7.88
CA LEU A 243 6.91 2.28 7.86
C LEU A 243 5.54 1.81 8.36
N GLY A 244 5.38 0.54 8.77
CA GLY A 244 4.08 -0.01 9.17
C GLY A 244 3.36 0.79 10.26
N GLY A 245 4.09 1.44 11.17
CA GLY A 245 3.51 2.34 12.17
C GLY A 245 2.98 3.67 11.59
N HIS A 246 3.31 3.99 10.35
CA HIS A 246 2.89 5.20 9.62
C HIS A 246 1.75 4.93 8.63
N PHE A 247 1.19 3.74 8.65
CA PHE A 247 0.13 3.33 7.74
C PHE A 247 -1.25 3.56 8.36
N ILE A 248 -2.17 4.03 7.52
CA ILE A 248 -3.60 4.05 7.82
C ILE A 248 -4.35 3.35 6.68
N GLN A 249 -5.22 2.42 7.02
CA GLN A 249 -5.96 1.63 6.05
C GLN A 249 -7.21 2.36 5.60
N GLU A 250 -7.39 2.50 4.27
CA GLU A 250 -8.53 3.17 3.66
C GLU A 250 -9.36 2.23 2.76
N GLY A 251 -9.01 0.92 2.76
CA GLY A 251 -9.64 -0.13 1.96
C GLY A 251 -8.63 -1.23 1.64
N LEU A 252 -8.39 -1.52 0.36
CA LEU A 252 -7.39 -2.48 -0.10
C LEU A 252 -5.95 -1.92 -0.11
N ALA A 253 -5.76 -0.71 0.38
CA ALA A 253 -4.44 -0.09 0.46
C ALA A 253 -4.28 0.69 1.77
N TYR A 254 -3.04 0.77 2.20
CA TYR A 254 -2.59 1.58 3.33
C TYR A 254 -2.05 2.90 2.80
N ARG A 255 -2.58 4.03 3.25
CA ARG A 255 -1.98 5.32 2.98
C ARG A 255 -0.74 5.50 3.85
N ILE A 256 0.36 5.90 3.24
CA ILE A 256 1.60 6.25 3.93
C ILE A 256 1.47 7.69 4.43
N THR A 257 1.69 7.90 5.73
CA THR A 257 1.53 9.22 6.37
C THR A 257 2.78 9.59 7.17
N PRO A 258 2.98 10.87 7.51
CA PRO A 258 4.11 11.27 8.35
C PRO A 258 3.92 10.91 9.83
N PHE A 259 2.72 10.52 10.25
CA PHE A 259 2.37 10.26 11.64
C PHE A 259 2.64 8.81 12.03
N ASN A 260 3.23 8.59 13.19
CA ASN A 260 3.41 7.24 13.70
C ASN A 260 2.26 6.87 14.65
N TYR A 261 1.20 6.32 14.11
CA TYR A 261 -0.01 5.94 14.85
C TYR A 261 0.26 4.96 15.98
N LYS A 262 1.19 4.02 15.79
CA LYS A 262 1.56 3.06 16.83
C LYS A 262 2.18 3.77 18.05
N LYS A 263 3.03 4.76 17.84
CA LYS A 263 3.62 5.56 18.93
C LYS A 263 2.60 6.46 19.62
N LEU A 264 1.54 6.85 18.92
CA LEU A 264 0.43 7.64 19.48
C LEU A 264 -0.60 6.78 20.22
N GLY A 265 -0.38 5.47 20.31
CA GLY A 265 -1.28 4.58 21.04
C GLY A 265 -2.50 4.11 20.25
N TYR A 266 -2.55 4.37 18.94
CA TYR A 266 -3.56 3.77 18.06
C TYR A 266 -3.21 2.29 17.90
N ASN A 267 -3.90 1.44 18.63
CA ASN A 267 -3.67 0.00 18.59
C ASN A 267 -4.70 -0.65 17.67
N ALA A 268 -4.22 -1.39 16.70
CA ALA A 268 -5.06 -2.37 16.06
C ALA A 268 -5.35 -3.54 17.02
N ARG A 269 -6.44 -4.25 16.76
CA ARG A 269 -7.03 -5.26 17.63
C ARG A 269 -6.06 -6.39 18.05
N ASP A 270 -5.03 -6.67 17.23
CA ASP A 270 -4.17 -7.85 17.37
C ASP A 270 -2.69 -7.51 17.60
N GLY A 271 -2.37 -6.30 18.04
CA GLY A 271 -0.98 -5.89 18.29
C GLY A 271 -0.11 -5.69 17.03
N GLU A 272 -0.49 -6.27 15.92
CA GLU A 272 0.18 -6.17 14.62
C GLU A 272 -0.63 -5.43 13.56
N GLY A 273 -1.89 -5.11 13.83
CA GLY A 273 -2.80 -4.54 12.85
C GLY A 273 -2.55 -3.06 12.56
N THR A 274 -2.98 -2.63 11.41
CA THR A 274 -2.91 -1.27 10.92
C THR A 274 -4.12 -0.47 11.41
N VAL A 275 -3.93 0.79 11.71
CA VAL A 275 -5.01 1.73 12.03
C VAL A 275 -5.92 1.91 10.81
N VAL A 276 -7.21 1.99 11.04
CA VAL A 276 -8.25 2.10 10.00
C VAL A 276 -8.86 3.50 10.04
N ASP A 277 -8.92 4.17 8.89
CA ASP A 277 -9.83 5.29 8.67
C ASP A 277 -11.23 4.74 8.37
N THR A 278 -12.05 4.58 9.40
CA THR A 278 -13.35 3.90 9.29
C THR A 278 -14.31 4.62 8.34
N GLU A 279 -14.33 5.95 8.35
CA GLU A 279 -15.22 6.73 7.48
C GLU A 279 -14.82 6.60 6.01
N LYS A 280 -13.53 6.74 5.73
CA LYS A 280 -13.02 6.66 4.36
C LYS A 280 -13.10 5.23 3.82
N MET A 281 -12.73 4.26 4.66
CA MET A 281 -12.84 2.85 4.31
C MET A 281 -14.29 2.44 4.05
N TYR A 282 -15.26 2.89 4.86
CA TYR A 282 -16.68 2.65 4.64
C TYR A 282 -17.12 3.22 3.28
N LYS A 283 -16.82 4.50 3.02
CA LYS A 283 -17.13 5.13 1.73
C LYS A 283 -16.57 4.31 0.56
N ASN A 284 -15.32 3.89 0.64
CA ASN A 284 -14.66 3.13 -0.42
C ASN A 284 -15.29 1.74 -0.61
N LEU A 285 -15.46 0.97 0.46
CA LEU A 285 -16.00 -0.40 0.39
C LEU A 285 -17.44 -0.45 -0.14
N MET A 286 -18.24 0.60 0.12
CA MET A 286 -19.60 0.67 -0.42
C MET A 286 -19.64 0.83 -1.94
N THR A 287 -18.55 1.29 -2.57
CA THR A 287 -18.42 1.42 -4.04
C THR A 287 -17.85 0.18 -4.72
N PHE A 288 -17.36 -0.80 -3.96
CA PHE A 288 -16.71 -1.99 -4.52
C PHE A 288 -17.70 -2.87 -5.26
N ASN A 289 -17.23 -3.46 -6.36
CA ASN A 289 -17.97 -4.39 -7.21
C ASN A 289 -17.34 -5.77 -7.14
N PHE A 290 -18.18 -6.81 -7.29
CA PHE A 290 -17.79 -8.22 -7.25
C PHE A 290 -18.52 -8.98 -8.38
N GLY A 291 -18.39 -8.46 -9.62
CA GLY A 291 -19.15 -8.91 -10.76
C GLY A 291 -19.06 -10.42 -11.04
N GLY A 292 -20.19 -11.07 -11.01
CA GLY A 292 -20.34 -12.48 -11.35
C GLY A 292 -20.04 -13.46 -10.22
N LEU A 293 -19.64 -13.02 -9.00
CA LEU A 293 -19.41 -13.94 -7.89
C LEU A 293 -20.71 -14.56 -7.34
N ASP A 294 -21.84 -13.97 -7.62
CA ASP A 294 -23.19 -14.47 -7.31
C ASP A 294 -23.78 -15.36 -8.39
N ALA A 295 -23.06 -15.60 -9.49
CA ALA A 295 -23.52 -16.45 -10.59
C ALA A 295 -23.41 -17.93 -10.23
N ASP A 296 -24.43 -18.70 -10.62
CA ASP A 296 -24.43 -20.15 -10.50
C ASP A 296 -23.32 -20.77 -11.38
N ASN A 297 -22.63 -21.78 -10.85
CA ASN A 297 -21.59 -22.55 -11.56
C ASN A 297 -20.35 -21.78 -11.98
N LEU A 298 -20.00 -20.71 -11.27
CA LEU A 298 -18.74 -20.01 -11.49
C LEU A 298 -17.56 -20.81 -10.93
N TYR A 299 -16.67 -21.26 -11.81
CA TYR A 299 -15.39 -21.85 -11.39
C TYR A 299 -14.38 -20.78 -11.05
N LEU A 300 -13.85 -20.82 -9.85
CA LEU A 300 -12.74 -19.95 -9.38
C LEU A 300 -11.55 -20.82 -9.02
N ASP A 301 -10.41 -20.58 -9.65
CA ASP A 301 -9.16 -21.20 -9.24
C ASP A 301 -8.69 -20.68 -7.86
N GLU A 302 -7.69 -21.36 -7.28
CA GLU A 302 -7.21 -21.05 -5.94
C GLU A 302 -6.68 -19.60 -5.80
N THR A 303 -6.00 -19.07 -6.83
CA THR A 303 -5.45 -17.72 -6.82
C THR A 303 -6.57 -16.69 -6.76
N ILE A 304 -7.60 -16.84 -7.60
CA ILE A 304 -8.77 -15.94 -7.61
C ILE A 304 -9.52 -16.02 -6.28
N ARG A 305 -9.71 -17.22 -5.72
CA ARG A 305 -10.33 -17.36 -4.40
C ARG A 305 -9.56 -16.62 -3.31
N ARG A 306 -8.22 -16.71 -3.29
CA ARG A 306 -7.39 -15.95 -2.35
C ARG A 306 -7.56 -14.43 -2.51
N MET A 307 -7.67 -13.93 -3.74
CA MET A 307 -7.96 -12.52 -3.99
C MET A 307 -9.33 -12.12 -3.40
N CYS A 308 -10.35 -12.94 -3.58
CA CYS A 308 -11.67 -12.72 -2.99
C CYS A 308 -11.63 -12.71 -1.45
N TYR A 309 -10.87 -13.60 -0.84
CA TYR A 309 -10.70 -13.64 0.61
C TYR A 309 -10.04 -12.38 1.18
N SER A 310 -9.13 -11.76 0.44
CA SER A 310 -8.55 -10.47 0.82
C SER A 310 -9.62 -9.38 0.94
N HIS A 311 -10.62 -9.37 0.05
CA HIS A 311 -11.76 -8.47 0.15
C HIS A 311 -12.64 -8.80 1.36
N ARG A 312 -13.05 -10.07 1.53
CA ARG A 312 -13.87 -10.47 2.69
C ARG A 312 -13.22 -10.04 4.00
N ARG A 313 -11.91 -10.22 4.13
CA ARG A 313 -11.15 -9.83 5.33
C ARG A 313 -11.32 -8.34 5.65
N ILE A 314 -11.21 -7.45 4.68
CA ILE A 314 -11.29 -6.00 4.95
C ILE A 314 -12.70 -5.56 5.34
N TYR A 315 -13.76 -6.21 4.83
CA TYR A 315 -15.13 -5.95 5.26
C TYR A 315 -15.34 -6.38 6.72
N ILE A 316 -14.88 -7.57 7.09
CA ILE A 316 -14.91 -8.06 8.47
C ILE A 316 -14.12 -7.14 9.41
N GLN A 317 -12.95 -6.67 8.98
CA GLN A 317 -12.14 -5.72 9.74
C GLN A 317 -12.92 -4.42 9.98
N LEU A 318 -13.53 -3.85 8.95
CA LEU A 318 -14.31 -2.61 9.08
C LEU A 318 -15.53 -2.80 9.98
N ALA A 319 -16.27 -3.90 9.83
CA ALA A 319 -17.40 -4.22 10.71
C ALA A 319 -16.96 -4.32 12.17
N GLY A 320 -15.81 -4.95 12.44
CA GLY A 320 -15.22 -5.03 13.77
C GLY A 320 -14.84 -3.66 14.36
N GLU A 321 -14.39 -2.71 13.54
CA GLU A 321 -14.12 -1.35 13.98
C GLU A 321 -15.42 -0.59 14.32
N PHE A 322 -16.49 -0.76 13.54
CA PHE A 322 -17.79 -0.18 13.86
C PHE A 322 -18.41 -0.77 15.13
N ILE A 323 -18.29 -2.07 15.36
CA ILE A 323 -18.74 -2.70 16.62
C ILE A 323 -18.01 -2.09 17.81
N LYS A 324 -16.70 -1.85 17.74
CA LYS A 324 -15.93 -1.17 18.79
C LYS A 324 -16.41 0.26 19.07
N GLN A 325 -16.93 0.93 18.03
CA GLN A 325 -17.48 2.28 18.12
C GLN A 325 -18.96 2.29 18.53
N ASN A 326 -19.56 1.13 18.81
CA ASN A 326 -21.01 0.92 19.05
C ASN A 326 -21.89 1.35 17.87
N ASP A 327 -21.33 1.34 16.64
CA ASP A 327 -22.10 1.61 15.43
C ASP A 327 -22.54 0.29 14.77
N TYR A 328 -23.46 -0.38 15.43
CA TYR A 328 -23.97 -1.68 15.03
C TYR A 328 -24.71 -1.65 13.68
N ASN A 329 -25.35 -0.51 13.36
CA ASN A 329 -26.05 -0.34 12.08
C ASN A 329 -25.10 -0.41 10.89
N ARG A 330 -24.00 0.36 10.92
CA ARG A 330 -23.02 0.32 9.84
C ARG A 330 -22.27 -1.01 9.80
N ALA A 331 -21.97 -1.60 10.96
CA ALA A 331 -21.37 -2.93 11.03
C ALA A 331 -22.22 -3.96 10.28
N LYS A 332 -23.54 -3.98 10.54
CA LYS A 332 -24.48 -4.88 9.86
C LYS A 332 -24.52 -4.65 8.34
N VAL A 333 -24.63 -3.39 7.91
CA VAL A 333 -24.64 -3.03 6.48
C VAL A 333 -23.39 -3.54 5.76
N VAL A 334 -22.21 -3.43 6.38
CA VAL A 334 -20.93 -3.90 5.84
C VAL A 334 -20.90 -5.41 5.70
N LEU A 335 -21.35 -6.15 6.72
CA LEU A 335 -21.41 -7.61 6.70
C LEU A 335 -22.44 -8.13 5.70
N ASP A 336 -23.65 -7.57 5.67
CA ASP A 336 -24.71 -7.96 4.76
C ASP A 336 -24.31 -7.76 3.29
N LYS A 337 -23.56 -6.66 2.99
CA LYS A 337 -23.05 -6.42 1.64
C LYS A 337 -22.10 -7.52 1.19
N ILE A 338 -21.10 -7.87 2.00
CA ILE A 338 -20.09 -8.85 1.58
C ILE A 338 -20.68 -10.27 1.52
N GLU A 339 -21.61 -10.62 2.40
CA GLU A 339 -22.31 -11.92 2.37
C GLU A 339 -23.14 -12.06 1.10
N LYS A 340 -23.86 -11.00 0.72
CA LYS A 340 -24.66 -10.97 -0.49
C LYS A 340 -23.81 -11.07 -1.76
N GLU A 341 -22.73 -10.31 -1.84
CA GLU A 341 -21.92 -10.18 -3.06
C GLU A 341 -20.84 -11.28 -3.20
N MET A 342 -20.51 -11.98 -2.10
CA MET A 342 -19.60 -13.12 -2.06
C MET A 342 -20.26 -14.32 -1.36
N PRO A 343 -21.31 -14.93 -1.96
CA PRO A 343 -22.08 -15.97 -1.29
C PRO A 343 -21.24 -17.23 -1.05
N ALA A 344 -21.59 -17.97 0.01
CA ALA A 344 -20.92 -19.21 0.38
C ALA A 344 -21.00 -20.31 -0.70
N SER A 345 -21.96 -20.24 -1.61
CA SER A 345 -22.06 -21.14 -2.77
C SER A 345 -20.86 -21.02 -3.72
N THR A 346 -20.33 -19.82 -3.90
CA THR A 346 -19.18 -19.54 -4.78
C THR A 346 -17.87 -19.46 -4.00
N LEU A 347 -17.91 -18.87 -2.82
CA LEU A 347 -16.77 -18.70 -1.93
C LEU A 347 -17.09 -19.32 -0.57
N PRO A 348 -16.86 -20.62 -0.38
CA PRO A 348 -17.22 -21.34 0.85
C PRO A 348 -16.66 -20.67 2.09
N HIS A 349 -17.44 -20.70 3.17
CA HIS A 349 -16.98 -20.34 4.49
C HIS A 349 -16.05 -21.43 5.00
N ASP A 350 -14.77 -21.13 4.96
CA ASP A 350 -13.70 -21.98 5.43
C ASP A 350 -12.95 -21.23 6.55
N ILE A 351 -12.21 -21.93 7.40
CA ILE A 351 -11.48 -21.36 8.55
C ILE A 351 -10.50 -20.26 8.11
N ILE A 352 -9.92 -20.40 6.93
CA ILE A 352 -8.99 -19.43 6.33
C ILE A 352 -9.70 -18.10 5.96
N CYS A 353 -11.03 -18.09 5.90
CA CYS A 353 -11.83 -17.00 5.34
C CYS A 353 -12.50 -16.12 6.38
N TYR A 354 -12.02 -16.13 7.62
CA TYR A 354 -12.56 -15.32 8.72
C TYR A 354 -14.06 -15.57 9.00
N SER A 355 -14.59 -16.73 8.60
CA SER A 355 -16.00 -17.06 8.79
C SER A 355 -16.41 -17.16 10.25
N THR A 356 -15.51 -17.62 11.11
CA THR A 356 -15.75 -17.66 12.57
C THR A 356 -15.90 -16.26 13.15
N GLU A 357 -15.06 -15.34 12.71
CA GLU A 357 -15.10 -13.92 13.12
C GLU A 357 -16.39 -13.26 12.64
N MET A 358 -16.77 -13.50 11.41
CA MET A 358 -18.02 -13.00 10.81
C MET A 358 -19.26 -13.53 11.55
N ALA A 359 -19.30 -14.84 11.84
CA ALA A 359 -20.39 -15.44 12.61
C ALA A 359 -20.50 -14.86 14.02
N LYS A 360 -19.37 -14.64 14.70
CA LYS A 360 -19.34 -13.98 16.02
C LYS A 360 -19.88 -12.55 15.95
N MET A 361 -19.55 -11.81 14.89
CA MET A 361 -20.04 -10.45 14.71
C MET A 361 -21.56 -10.43 14.49
N TYR A 362 -22.11 -11.32 13.65
CA TYR A 362 -23.56 -11.42 13.50
C TYR A 362 -24.26 -11.80 14.81
N TYR A 363 -23.69 -12.74 15.57
CA TYR A 363 -24.23 -13.07 16.89
C TYR A 363 -24.26 -11.86 17.83
N MET A 364 -23.20 -11.07 17.86
CA MET A 364 -23.15 -9.82 18.67
C MET A 364 -24.18 -8.78 18.21
N LEU A 365 -24.48 -8.73 16.91
CA LEU A 365 -25.44 -7.77 16.34
C LEU A 365 -26.92 -8.21 16.53
N GLU A 366 -27.19 -9.51 16.80
CA GLU A 366 -28.53 -10.02 17.07
C GLU A 366 -28.92 -9.87 18.54
N ASP A 367 -27.95 -9.80 19.46
CA ASP A 367 -28.18 -9.63 20.89
C ASP A 367 -28.45 -8.16 21.31
N GLU A 368 -28.30 -7.20 20.40
CA GLU A 368 -28.61 -5.77 20.57
C GLU A 368 -29.87 -5.36 19.78
#